data_30a1c18bb0b766d4981e1920b7ad8f38
#
_entry.id   30a1c18bb0b766d4981e1920b7ad8f38
#
_cell.length_a   1.000
_cell.length_b   1.000
_cell.length_c   1.000
_cell.angle_alpha   90.00
_cell.angle_beta   90.00
_cell.angle_gamma   90.00
#
_symmetry.space_group_name_H-M   'P 1'
#
loop_
_entity.id
_entity.type
_entity.pdbx_description
1 polymer ?
#
loop_
_entity_poly.entity_id
_entity_poly.type
_entity_poly.pdbx_seq_one_letter_code
_entity_poly.pdbx_strand_id
1 'polypeptide(L)'
;MTKEPYLISRKAIHQHTNRKDSRLQIRDWGVGIPDFNKEDIMVEEELLDFGVDIILDHYLSKQECKLIEENRGVAGFPNIVYQKNNQLYMMKVFVGVLPNRPTCTKEQKDFYISHCNKFNAKCVIASISICSSDEERKKAGLALVGDGYNMCINEVIELN
;
A
#
# COMPACT_ATOMS: atom_id res chain seq x y z
N MET A 1 -15.72 1.75 -16.31
CA MET A 1 -15.94 0.45 -15.64
C MET A 1 -15.10 0.39 -14.39
N THR A 2 -15.76 0.29 -13.25
CA THR A 2 -15.06 0.16 -11.97
C THR A 2 -14.58 -1.27 -11.79
N LYS A 3 -13.30 -1.46 -11.60
CA LYS A 3 -12.78 -2.77 -11.21
C LYS A 3 -13.16 -3.04 -9.77
N GLU A 4 -13.54 -4.28 -9.48
CA GLU A 4 -13.71 -4.68 -8.10
C GLU A 4 -12.38 -4.56 -7.35
N PRO A 5 -12.41 -4.11 -6.07
CA PRO A 5 -11.20 -4.05 -5.28
C PRO A 5 -10.54 -5.42 -5.13
N TYR A 6 -9.23 -5.41 -5.17
CA TYR A 6 -8.44 -6.63 -5.01
C TYR A 6 -8.20 -6.87 -3.52
N LEU A 7 -8.84 -7.89 -2.96
CA LEU A 7 -8.75 -8.22 -1.53
C LEU A 7 -7.57 -9.15 -1.25
N ILE A 8 -6.75 -8.76 -0.29
CA ILE A 8 -5.60 -9.54 0.18
C ILE A 8 -5.93 -10.13 1.54
N SER A 9 -5.70 -11.41 1.70
CA SER A 9 -6.02 -12.12 2.93
C SER A 9 -5.12 -11.72 4.09
N ARG A 10 -5.63 -11.85 5.33
CA ARG A 10 -4.89 -11.64 6.57
C ARG A 10 -3.55 -12.39 6.59
N LYS A 11 -3.56 -13.65 6.15
CA LYS A 11 -2.36 -14.50 6.17
C LYS A 11 -1.23 -13.93 5.31
N ALA A 12 -1.55 -13.42 4.12
CA ALA A 12 -0.56 -12.82 3.24
C ALA A 12 0.08 -11.59 3.88
N ILE A 13 -0.71 -10.73 4.53
CA ILE A 13 -0.21 -9.54 5.20
C ILE A 13 0.76 -9.88 6.32
N HIS A 14 0.45 -10.87 7.14
CA HIS A 14 1.35 -11.31 8.21
C HIS A 14 2.70 -11.77 7.68
N GLN A 15 2.74 -12.45 6.55
CA GLN A 15 4.00 -12.90 5.94
C GLN A 15 4.87 -11.73 5.49
N HIS A 16 4.25 -10.63 5.08
CA HIS A 16 4.99 -9.44 4.64
C HIS A 16 5.53 -8.62 5.80
N THR A 17 4.79 -8.51 6.89
CA THR A 17 5.18 -7.66 8.02
C THR A 17 6.23 -8.27 8.93
N ASN A 18 6.20 -9.58 9.13
CA ASN A 18 7.06 -10.27 10.09
C ASN A 18 8.56 -10.18 9.79
N ARG A 19 8.94 -9.83 8.58
CA ARG A 19 10.35 -9.74 8.19
C ARG A 19 10.97 -8.36 8.40
N LYS A 20 10.19 -7.34 8.77
CA LYS A 20 10.65 -5.95 8.74
C LYS A 20 10.88 -5.32 10.09
N ASP A 21 9.94 -5.46 11.01
CA ASP A 21 9.94 -4.76 12.28
C ASP A 21 9.22 -5.62 13.33
N SER A 22 9.87 -5.81 14.48
CA SER A 22 9.29 -6.56 15.59
C SER A 22 7.98 -5.95 16.10
N ARG A 23 7.78 -4.64 15.94
CA ARG A 23 6.52 -3.97 16.28
C ARG A 23 5.34 -4.50 15.46
N LEU A 24 5.60 -4.98 14.26
CA LEU A 24 4.58 -5.45 13.33
C LEU A 24 4.29 -6.94 13.46
N GLN A 25 4.85 -7.60 14.47
CA GLN A 25 4.54 -9.00 14.74
C GLN A 25 3.07 -9.15 15.15
N ILE A 26 2.54 -10.32 14.87
CA ILE A 26 1.14 -10.64 15.15
C ILE A 26 0.87 -10.52 16.64
N ARG A 27 -0.18 -9.78 16.99
CA ARG A 27 -0.71 -9.69 18.35
C ARG A 27 -2.14 -10.22 18.38
N ASP A 28 -2.52 -10.81 19.49
CA ASP A 28 -3.91 -11.20 19.72
C ASP A 28 -4.64 -10.04 20.41
N TRP A 29 -5.31 -9.22 19.60
CA TRP A 29 -6.11 -8.12 20.11
C TRP A 29 -7.53 -8.55 20.53
N GLY A 30 -7.88 -9.84 20.34
CA GLY A 30 -9.22 -10.34 20.64
C GLY A 30 -10.28 -9.85 19.66
N VAL A 31 -11.51 -9.80 20.14
CA VAL A 31 -12.68 -9.36 19.36
C VAL A 31 -13.12 -7.99 19.86
N GLY A 32 -13.55 -7.12 18.93
CA GLY A 32 -14.04 -5.80 19.25
C GLY A 32 -12.90 -4.79 19.44
N ILE A 33 -13.22 -3.66 20.05
CA ILE A 33 -12.24 -2.60 20.30
C ILE A 33 -11.58 -2.83 21.65
N PRO A 34 -10.29 -3.21 21.69
CA PRO A 34 -9.59 -3.43 22.95
C PRO A 34 -9.10 -2.12 23.55
N ASP A 35 -8.55 -2.20 24.77
CA ASP A 35 -7.75 -1.12 25.29
C ASP A 35 -6.45 -1.04 24.50
N PHE A 36 -6.11 0.15 24.01
CA PHE A 36 -4.89 0.38 23.24
C PHE A 36 -4.34 1.77 23.52
N ASN A 37 -3.05 1.94 23.26
CA ASN A 37 -2.36 3.21 23.38
C ASN A 37 -2.15 3.83 21.98
N LYS A 38 -1.76 5.10 21.96
CA LYS A 38 -1.49 5.80 20.69
C LYS A 38 -0.43 5.08 19.85
N GLU A 39 0.57 4.51 20.51
CA GLU A 39 1.66 3.78 19.85
C GLU A 39 1.20 2.49 19.18
N ASP A 40 0.03 1.99 19.55
CA ASP A 40 -0.53 0.77 18.97
C ASP A 40 -1.24 1.03 17.63
N ILE A 41 -1.46 2.30 17.29
CA ILE A 41 -2.07 2.67 16.01
C ILE A 41 -0.98 2.71 14.94
N MET A 42 -1.26 2.10 13.79
CA MET A 42 -0.31 2.10 12.67
C MET A 42 -0.08 3.51 12.13
N VAL A 43 1.19 3.85 11.94
CA VAL A 43 1.60 5.13 11.35
C VAL A 43 1.76 5.01 9.82
N GLU A 44 1.88 6.17 9.16
CA GLU A 44 1.97 6.22 7.69
C GLU A 44 3.10 5.37 7.13
N GLU A 45 4.26 5.37 7.76
CA GLU A 45 5.42 4.58 7.31
C GLU A 45 5.14 3.08 7.35
N GLU A 46 4.44 2.62 8.38
CA GLU A 46 4.06 1.22 8.52
C GLU A 46 3.02 0.83 7.46
N LEU A 47 2.04 1.71 7.21
CA LEU A 47 1.03 1.53 6.17
C LEU A 47 1.69 1.44 4.79
N LEU A 48 2.61 2.36 4.49
CA LEU A 48 3.30 2.36 3.20
C LEU A 48 4.13 1.10 3.01
N ASP A 49 4.81 0.66 4.05
CA ASP A 49 5.61 -0.57 4.00
C ASP A 49 4.74 -1.78 3.62
N PHE A 50 3.56 -1.89 4.22
CA PHE A 50 2.58 -2.91 3.82
C PHE A 50 2.17 -2.76 2.35
N GLY A 51 1.84 -1.54 1.95
CA GLY A 51 1.37 -1.28 0.58
C GLY A 51 2.40 -1.63 -0.46
N VAL A 52 3.66 -1.29 -0.23
CA VAL A 52 4.75 -1.63 -1.15
C VAL A 52 4.91 -3.14 -1.25
N ASP A 53 4.94 -3.85 -0.13
CA ASP A 53 5.03 -5.31 -0.14
C ASP A 53 3.88 -5.96 -0.91
N ILE A 54 2.66 -5.47 -0.70
CA ILE A 54 1.48 -6.01 -1.40
C ILE A 54 1.57 -5.79 -2.91
N ILE A 55 1.98 -4.60 -3.34
CA ILE A 55 2.17 -4.33 -4.76
C ILE A 55 3.23 -5.26 -5.36
N LEU A 56 4.36 -5.41 -4.69
CA LEU A 56 5.43 -6.28 -5.17
C LEU A 56 4.99 -7.74 -5.28
N ASP A 57 4.35 -8.26 -4.24
CA ASP A 57 4.10 -9.69 -4.12
C ASP A 57 2.76 -10.13 -4.74
N HIS A 58 1.78 -9.23 -4.86
CA HIS A 58 0.44 -9.59 -5.32
C HIS A 58 0.02 -8.90 -6.62
N TYR A 59 0.67 -7.82 -7.00
CA TYR A 59 0.39 -7.13 -8.25
C TYR A 59 1.50 -7.32 -9.27
N LEU A 60 2.73 -6.91 -8.95
CA LEU A 60 3.85 -6.99 -9.90
C LEU A 60 4.36 -8.42 -10.12
N SER A 61 4.29 -9.28 -9.12
CA SER A 61 4.71 -10.67 -9.26
C SER A 61 3.91 -11.44 -10.31
N LYS A 62 2.70 -10.97 -10.62
CA LYS A 62 1.83 -11.59 -11.63
C LYS A 62 2.09 -11.06 -13.03
N GLN A 63 3.02 -10.15 -13.19
CA GLN A 63 3.37 -9.55 -14.46
C GLN A 63 4.81 -9.90 -14.80
N GLU A 64 5.11 -9.97 -16.09
CA GLU A 64 6.49 -10.18 -16.55
C GLU A 64 7.23 -8.84 -16.50
N CYS A 65 7.69 -8.48 -15.30
CA CYS A 65 8.41 -7.24 -15.08
C CYS A 65 9.64 -7.46 -14.21
N LYS A 66 10.59 -6.54 -14.33
CA LYS A 66 11.82 -6.54 -13.54
C LYS A 66 11.78 -5.38 -12.57
N LEU A 67 11.89 -5.68 -11.28
CA LEU A 67 12.05 -4.66 -10.24
C LEU A 67 13.43 -4.03 -10.36
N ILE A 68 13.50 -2.70 -10.42
CA ILE A 68 14.74 -1.95 -10.51
C ILE A 68 15.09 -1.34 -9.17
N GLU A 69 14.12 -0.69 -8.51
CA GLU A 69 14.34 0.04 -7.26
C GLU A 69 13.06 0.08 -6.44
N GLU A 70 13.21 0.12 -5.12
CA GLU A 70 12.11 0.43 -4.21
C GLU A 70 12.54 1.47 -3.19
N ASN A 71 11.63 2.36 -2.82
CA ASN A 71 11.82 3.37 -1.80
C ASN A 71 10.56 3.45 -0.94
N ARG A 72 10.70 3.12 0.34
CA ARG A 72 9.58 3.02 1.26
C ARG A 72 9.36 4.29 2.08
N GLY A 73 9.99 5.40 1.69
CA GLY A 73 9.77 6.69 2.32
C GLY A 73 8.45 7.31 1.90
N VAL A 74 7.65 7.76 2.88
CA VAL A 74 6.32 8.35 2.62
C VAL A 74 6.41 9.57 1.70
N ALA A 75 7.40 10.42 1.91
CA ALA A 75 7.60 11.62 1.09
C ALA A 75 8.31 11.32 -0.23
N GLY A 76 8.80 10.10 -0.45
CA GLY A 76 9.57 9.73 -1.62
C GLY A 76 8.75 9.53 -2.87
N PHE A 77 9.37 9.78 -4.01
CA PHE A 77 8.85 9.41 -5.31
C PHE A 77 10.01 9.11 -6.25
N PRO A 78 9.96 7.98 -6.97
CA PRO A 78 8.95 6.93 -6.91
C PRO A 78 9.14 5.99 -5.71
N ASN A 79 8.09 5.27 -5.34
CA ASN A 79 8.20 4.19 -4.34
C ASN A 79 8.67 2.88 -4.97
N ILE A 80 8.28 2.62 -6.21
CA ILE A 80 8.64 1.41 -6.95
C ILE A 80 9.02 1.81 -8.36
N VAL A 81 10.17 1.32 -8.83
CA VAL A 81 10.60 1.47 -10.23
C VAL A 81 10.73 0.07 -10.82
N TYR A 82 10.09 -0.16 -11.94
CA TYR A 82 10.13 -1.45 -12.62
C TYR A 82 10.15 -1.28 -14.13
N GLN A 83 10.59 -2.34 -14.81
CA GLN A 83 10.67 -2.38 -16.27
C GLN A 83 9.81 -3.51 -16.79
N LYS A 84 9.02 -3.22 -17.81
CA LYS A 84 8.16 -4.18 -18.48
C LYS A 84 8.15 -3.89 -19.98
N ASN A 85 8.45 -4.89 -20.80
CA ASN A 85 8.51 -4.76 -22.26
C ASN A 85 9.41 -3.59 -22.71
N ASN A 86 10.58 -3.45 -22.10
CA ASN A 86 11.54 -2.38 -22.36
C ASN A 86 11.03 -0.98 -22.01
N GLN A 87 9.89 -0.85 -21.34
CA GLN A 87 9.37 0.41 -20.84
C GLN A 87 9.63 0.53 -19.35
N LEU A 88 10.14 1.69 -18.94
CA LEU A 88 10.34 2.02 -17.53
C LEU A 88 9.04 2.55 -16.93
N TYR A 89 8.72 2.11 -15.72
CA TYR A 89 7.56 2.55 -14.94
C TYR A 89 8.01 3.05 -13.58
N MET A 90 7.45 4.16 -13.15
CA MET A 90 7.67 4.72 -11.82
C MET A 90 6.33 4.84 -11.11
N MET A 91 6.22 4.20 -9.95
CA MET A 91 4.95 4.10 -9.22
C MET A 91 5.02 4.83 -7.89
N LYS A 92 3.99 5.63 -7.62
CA LYS A 92 3.70 6.17 -6.28
C LYS A 92 2.63 5.31 -5.63
N VAL A 93 2.87 4.92 -4.38
CA VAL A 93 1.92 4.10 -3.60
C VAL A 93 1.32 4.96 -2.49
N PHE A 94 -0.01 5.01 -2.44
CA PHE A 94 -0.77 5.66 -1.37
C PHE A 94 -1.52 4.60 -0.58
N VAL A 95 -1.42 4.67 0.74
CA VAL A 95 -2.09 3.70 1.63
C VAL A 95 -2.87 4.45 2.70
N GLY A 96 -4.11 4.05 2.91
CA GLY A 96 -4.96 4.59 3.95
C GLY A 96 -5.73 3.49 4.68
N VAL A 97 -6.41 3.85 5.75
CA VAL A 97 -7.28 2.94 6.50
C VAL A 97 -8.73 3.21 6.12
N LEU A 98 -9.48 2.18 5.74
CA LEU A 98 -10.90 2.35 5.37
C LEU A 98 -11.67 3.09 6.49
N PRO A 99 -12.56 3.99 6.18
CA PRO A 99 -13.14 4.26 4.86
C PRO A 99 -12.28 5.15 3.94
N ASN A 100 -11.08 5.56 4.38
CA ASN A 100 -10.22 6.40 3.57
C ASN A 100 -9.69 5.61 2.36
N ARG A 101 -9.94 6.15 1.16
CA ARG A 101 -9.40 5.65 -0.10
C ARG A 101 -8.52 6.75 -0.67
N PRO A 102 -7.21 6.71 -0.38
CA PRO A 102 -6.34 7.83 -0.74
C PRO A 102 -6.29 8.03 -2.25
N THR A 103 -6.28 9.29 -2.65
CA THR A 103 -6.19 9.69 -4.04
C THR A 103 -5.10 10.74 -4.21
N CYS A 104 -4.65 10.88 -5.44
CA CYS A 104 -3.65 11.85 -5.81
C CYS A 104 -4.32 13.14 -6.25
N THR A 105 -3.87 14.29 -5.74
CA THR A 105 -4.34 15.59 -6.22
C THR A 105 -3.85 15.85 -7.64
N LYS A 106 -4.48 16.79 -8.34
CA LYS A 106 -4.03 17.19 -9.68
C LYS A 106 -2.59 17.70 -9.65
N GLU A 107 -2.24 18.50 -8.66
CA GLU A 107 -0.89 19.05 -8.52
C GLU A 107 0.15 17.95 -8.31
N GLN A 108 -0.18 16.95 -7.48
CA GLN A 108 0.68 15.78 -7.29
C GLN A 108 0.84 14.99 -8.59
N LYS A 109 -0.25 14.77 -9.32
CA LYS A 109 -0.21 14.07 -10.61
C LYS A 109 0.71 14.80 -11.60
N ASP A 110 0.56 16.10 -11.71
CA ASP A 110 1.38 16.90 -12.62
C ASP A 110 2.88 16.82 -12.25
N PHE A 111 3.18 16.87 -10.97
CA PHE A 111 4.55 16.73 -10.46
C PHE A 111 5.12 15.34 -10.81
N TYR A 112 4.36 14.27 -10.55
CA TYR A 112 4.83 12.91 -10.81
C TYR A 112 5.00 12.64 -12.30
N ILE A 113 4.08 13.11 -13.13
CA ILE A 113 4.17 12.98 -14.59
C ILE A 113 5.42 13.71 -15.10
N SER A 114 5.64 14.94 -14.65
CA SER A 114 6.79 15.73 -15.04
C SER A 114 8.11 15.04 -14.68
N HIS A 115 8.16 14.45 -13.47
CA HIS A 115 9.34 13.71 -13.04
C HIS A 115 9.57 12.46 -13.91
N CYS A 116 8.52 11.69 -14.17
CA CYS A 116 8.61 10.50 -15.00
C CYS A 116 9.06 10.81 -16.43
N ASN A 117 8.56 11.91 -16.99
CA ASN A 117 8.93 12.32 -18.36
C ASN A 117 10.42 12.56 -18.52
N LYS A 118 11.10 13.01 -17.47
CA LYS A 118 12.56 13.21 -17.50
C LYS A 118 13.34 11.92 -17.73
N PHE A 119 12.73 10.78 -17.40
CA PHE A 119 13.34 9.45 -17.53
C PHE A 119 12.69 8.62 -18.64
N ASN A 120 11.82 9.19 -19.45
CA ASN A 120 11.00 8.46 -20.41
C ASN A 120 10.24 7.31 -19.75
N ALA A 121 9.76 7.53 -18.53
CA ALA A 121 9.05 6.55 -17.75
C ALA A 121 7.54 6.79 -17.78
N LYS A 122 6.77 5.70 -17.68
CA LYS A 122 5.35 5.77 -17.42
C LYS A 122 5.14 6.07 -15.94
N CYS A 123 4.20 6.93 -15.64
CA CYS A 123 3.84 7.29 -14.28
C CYS A 123 2.64 6.45 -13.82
N VAL A 124 2.78 5.75 -12.71
CA VAL A 124 1.73 4.88 -12.18
C VAL A 124 1.39 5.28 -10.76
N ILE A 125 0.10 5.33 -10.45
CA ILE A 125 -0.39 5.59 -9.10
C ILE A 125 -1.12 4.34 -8.61
N ALA A 126 -0.75 3.87 -7.44
CA ALA A 126 -1.46 2.80 -6.75
C ALA A 126 -2.11 3.35 -5.48
N SER A 127 -3.40 3.09 -5.31
CA SER A 127 -4.15 3.45 -4.11
C SER A 127 -4.59 2.19 -3.40
N ILE A 128 -4.21 2.07 -2.14
CA ILE A 128 -4.48 0.90 -1.31
C ILE A 128 -5.17 1.35 -0.03
N SER A 129 -6.17 0.58 0.41
CA SER A 129 -6.79 0.78 1.71
C SER A 129 -6.70 -0.50 2.52
N ILE A 130 -6.43 -0.38 3.80
CA ILE A 130 -6.46 -1.51 4.71
C ILE A 130 -7.64 -1.38 5.68
N CYS A 131 -8.06 -2.49 6.25
CA CYS A 131 -9.00 -2.49 7.35
C CYS A 131 -8.68 -3.67 8.26
N SER A 132 -9.07 -3.54 9.55
CA SER A 132 -8.98 -4.67 10.47
C SER A 132 -9.85 -5.83 9.98
N SER A 133 -9.43 -7.05 10.23
CA SER A 133 -10.26 -8.24 10.03
C SER A 133 -11.38 -8.35 11.07
N ASP A 134 -11.30 -7.59 12.15
CA ASP A 134 -12.35 -7.48 13.16
C ASP A 134 -13.40 -6.44 12.73
N GLU A 135 -14.67 -6.82 12.72
CA GLU A 135 -15.75 -5.97 12.20
C GLU A 135 -15.89 -4.64 12.95
N GLU A 136 -15.74 -4.65 14.28
CA GLU A 136 -15.91 -3.43 15.07
C GLU A 136 -14.74 -2.48 14.89
N ARG A 137 -13.51 -2.99 14.86
CA ARG A 137 -12.32 -2.17 14.56
C ARG A 137 -12.38 -1.63 13.13
N LYS A 138 -12.85 -2.44 12.19
CA LYS A 138 -13.06 -2.01 10.80
C LYS A 138 -14.03 -0.84 10.73
N LYS A 139 -15.20 -0.95 11.39
CA LYS A 139 -16.21 0.13 11.42
C LYS A 139 -15.67 1.40 12.07
N ALA A 140 -14.82 1.26 13.08
CA ALA A 140 -14.22 2.39 13.76
C ALA A 140 -13.08 3.04 12.96
N GLY A 141 -12.68 2.46 11.83
CA GLY A 141 -11.55 2.95 11.05
C GLY A 141 -10.21 2.79 11.75
N LEU A 142 -10.08 1.76 12.60
CA LEU A 142 -8.94 1.56 13.47
C LEU A 142 -8.04 0.45 12.93
N ALA A 143 -6.75 0.76 12.78
CA ALA A 143 -5.73 -0.20 12.38
C ALA A 143 -4.64 -0.26 13.47
N LEU A 144 -4.67 -1.34 14.24
CA LEU A 144 -3.72 -1.58 15.33
C LEU A 144 -2.53 -2.41 14.85
N VAL A 145 -1.36 -2.08 15.38
CA VAL A 145 -0.11 -2.78 15.06
C VAL A 145 -0.24 -4.27 15.38
N GLY A 146 0.09 -5.12 14.42
CA GLY A 146 0.10 -6.57 14.61
C GLY A 146 -1.27 -7.24 14.54
N ASP A 147 -2.33 -6.49 14.24
CA ASP A 147 -3.67 -7.04 14.05
C ASP A 147 -3.75 -7.88 12.76
N GLY A 148 -4.87 -8.53 12.55
CA GLY A 148 -5.21 -9.11 11.27
C GLY A 148 -5.84 -8.06 10.36
N TYR A 149 -5.41 -8.03 9.10
CA TYR A 149 -5.88 -7.02 8.14
C TYR A 149 -6.39 -7.65 6.87
N ASN A 150 -7.28 -6.93 6.20
CA ASN A 150 -7.58 -7.11 4.80
C ASN A 150 -7.10 -5.89 4.05
N MET A 151 -6.53 -6.08 2.87
CA MET A 151 -6.12 -4.99 2.00
C MET A 151 -6.94 -4.99 0.73
N CYS A 152 -7.26 -3.78 0.29
CA CYS A 152 -8.01 -3.53 -0.92
C CYS A 152 -7.13 -2.66 -1.83
N ILE A 153 -6.79 -3.17 -2.99
CA ILE A 153 -6.17 -2.34 -4.03
C ILE A 153 -7.31 -1.61 -4.72
N ASN A 154 -7.47 -0.33 -4.41
CA ASN A 154 -8.57 0.49 -4.95
C ASN A 154 -8.40 0.72 -6.45
N GLU A 155 -7.18 1.09 -6.85
CA GLU A 155 -6.84 1.31 -8.25
C GLU A 155 -5.33 1.28 -8.46
N VAL A 156 -4.93 0.91 -9.67
CA VAL A 156 -3.58 1.09 -10.18
C VAL A 156 -3.75 1.67 -11.58
N ILE A 157 -3.32 2.92 -11.79
CA ILE A 157 -3.56 3.65 -13.03
C ILE A 157 -2.29 4.26 -13.59
N GLU A 158 -2.18 4.24 -14.92
CA GLU A 158 -1.14 4.97 -15.65
C GLU A 158 -1.65 6.38 -15.90
N LEU A 159 -0.80 7.40 -15.63
CA LEU A 159 -1.15 8.80 -15.76
C LEU A 159 -0.71 9.42 -17.10
N ASN A 160 0.24 8.80 -17.79
CA ASN A 160 0.79 9.37 -19.05
C ASN A 160 0.94 8.34 -20.17
#